data_fe169c33ebec0dd9550daab4d2e9f176
#
_entry.id   fe169c33ebec0dd9550daab4d2e9f176
#
_cell.length_a   1.000
_cell.length_b   1.000
_cell.length_c   1.000
_cell.angle_alpha   90.00
_cell.angle_beta   90.00
_cell.angle_gamma   90.00
#
_symmetry.space_group_name_H-M   'P 1'
#
loop_
_entity.id
_entity.type
_entity.pdbx_description
1 polymer ?
#
loop_
_entity_poly.entity_id
_entity_poly.type
_entity_poly.pdbx_seq_one_letter_code
_entity_poly.pdbx_strand_id
1 'polypeptide(L)'
;MAESVPNYDGSPIQIEMLGGFNITMGEVTISDSSARTHQVWSLLEYLIAYRHKTISNEELIRVLWSENDSEQPANALKNLVYRIRTLFANNNVPFAKNVIVYEHGCYSWNEGLNCTVDAEEFERLYGEASNKNLTEEERLRIYLEALDLYKGDFLSSSHFEEWVVPLSTYFHALYFKCVQESCQLLQKRGDYQSIETIAQKAIIIDQFEERAHITLIDAM
;
A
#
# COMPACT_ATOMS: atom_id res chain seq x y z
N MET A 1 -6.88 -28.48 -22.06
CA MET A 1 -8.00 -27.78 -21.41
C MET A 1 -7.54 -26.35 -21.29
N ALA A 2 -8.22 -25.39 -21.92
CA ALA A 2 -7.90 -23.97 -21.74
C ALA A 2 -8.36 -23.61 -20.32
N GLU A 3 -7.42 -23.22 -19.46
CA GLU A 3 -7.76 -22.58 -18.18
C GLU A 3 -8.59 -21.33 -18.51
N SER A 4 -9.79 -21.25 -17.95
CA SER A 4 -10.64 -20.05 -18.09
C SER A 4 -9.92 -18.90 -17.40
N VAL A 5 -9.50 -17.90 -18.16
CA VAL A 5 -8.94 -16.66 -17.59
C VAL A 5 -10.04 -16.03 -16.73
N PRO A 6 -9.80 -15.77 -15.44
CA PRO A 6 -10.79 -15.18 -14.57
C PRO A 6 -11.25 -13.82 -15.12
N ASN A 7 -12.57 -13.57 -15.08
CA ASN A 7 -13.16 -12.32 -15.53
C ASN A 7 -13.40 -11.40 -14.33
N TYR A 8 -13.15 -10.10 -14.52
CA TYR A 8 -13.56 -9.09 -13.56
C TYR A 8 -15.09 -9.04 -13.44
N ASP A 9 -15.58 -9.21 -12.23
CA ASP A 9 -17.01 -9.35 -11.90
C ASP A 9 -17.68 -8.03 -11.46
N GLY A 10 -16.97 -6.90 -11.51
CA GLY A 10 -17.44 -5.59 -11.02
C GLY A 10 -17.14 -5.31 -9.55
N SER A 11 -16.42 -6.19 -8.86
CA SER A 11 -15.99 -6.00 -7.48
C SER A 11 -15.10 -4.75 -7.32
N PRO A 12 -15.09 -4.10 -6.14
CA PRO A 12 -14.14 -3.03 -5.84
C PRO A 12 -12.69 -3.49 -6.06
N ILE A 13 -11.85 -2.60 -6.56
CA ILE A 13 -10.42 -2.85 -6.69
C ILE A 13 -9.80 -2.74 -5.31
N GLN A 14 -9.16 -3.80 -4.84
CA GLN A 14 -8.39 -3.80 -3.60
C GLN A 14 -6.91 -3.69 -3.95
N ILE A 15 -6.24 -2.72 -3.38
CA ILE A 15 -4.82 -2.44 -3.60
C ILE A 15 -4.11 -2.58 -2.27
N GLU A 16 -3.17 -3.51 -2.21
CA GLU A 16 -2.30 -3.75 -1.07
C GLU A 16 -0.94 -3.11 -1.35
N MET A 17 -0.48 -2.26 -0.43
CA MET A 17 0.83 -1.58 -0.43
C MET A 17 1.58 -1.78 0.88
N LEU A 18 0.92 -2.29 1.93
CA LEU A 18 1.52 -2.59 3.23
C LEU A 18 1.95 -4.06 3.31
N GLY A 19 3.25 -4.31 3.12
CA GLY A 19 3.86 -5.65 3.11
C GLY A 19 4.17 -6.20 1.71
N GLY A 20 3.82 -5.46 0.66
CA GLY A 20 4.05 -5.84 -0.74
C GLY A 20 3.20 -5.01 -1.67
N PHE A 21 3.09 -5.42 -2.96
CA PHE A 21 2.22 -4.75 -3.92
C PHE A 21 1.34 -5.75 -4.66
N ASN A 22 0.03 -5.64 -4.45
CA ASN A 22 -0.98 -6.46 -5.12
C ASN A 22 -2.19 -5.62 -5.49
N ILE A 23 -2.79 -5.93 -6.63
CA ILE A 23 -4.07 -5.37 -7.07
C ILE A 23 -5.04 -6.55 -7.28
N THR A 24 -6.09 -6.60 -6.49
CA THR A 24 -7.09 -7.66 -6.54
C THR A 24 -8.44 -7.12 -6.99
N MET A 25 -9.08 -7.80 -7.94
CA MET A 25 -10.36 -7.44 -8.56
C MET A 25 -11.18 -8.72 -8.71
N GLY A 26 -12.02 -9.03 -7.71
CA GLY A 26 -12.73 -10.32 -7.65
C GLY A 26 -11.74 -11.48 -7.61
N GLU A 27 -11.78 -12.37 -8.60
CA GLU A 27 -10.86 -13.51 -8.73
C GLU A 27 -9.53 -13.16 -9.43
N VAL A 28 -9.40 -11.94 -9.95
CA VAL A 28 -8.20 -11.49 -10.67
C VAL A 28 -7.23 -10.85 -9.68
N THR A 29 -6.00 -11.35 -9.60
CA THR A 29 -4.91 -10.72 -8.86
C THR A 29 -3.76 -10.39 -9.80
N ILE A 30 -3.32 -9.13 -9.76
CA ILE A 30 -2.16 -8.62 -10.49
C ILE A 30 -1.08 -8.33 -9.45
N SER A 31 0.04 -9.05 -9.51
CA SER A 31 1.16 -8.90 -8.57
C SER A 31 2.49 -8.81 -9.29
N ASP A 32 3.50 -8.24 -8.63
CA ASP A 32 4.87 -8.24 -9.13
C ASP A 32 5.50 -9.63 -8.94
N SER A 33 5.57 -10.40 -10.01
CA SER A 33 6.20 -11.73 -10.02
C SER A 33 7.44 -11.82 -10.89
N SER A 34 7.88 -10.73 -11.58
CA SER A 34 9.01 -10.80 -12.51
C SER A 34 9.88 -9.54 -12.56
N ALA A 35 11.19 -9.72 -12.42
CA ALA A 35 12.21 -8.66 -12.50
C ALA A 35 12.24 -7.89 -13.85
N ARG A 36 11.69 -8.44 -14.92
CA ARG A 36 11.67 -7.80 -16.26
C ARG A 36 10.71 -6.61 -16.38
N THR A 37 9.91 -6.34 -15.38
CA THR A 37 8.84 -5.32 -15.41
C THR A 37 8.99 -4.27 -14.31
N HIS A 38 10.14 -4.19 -13.64
CA HIS A 38 10.36 -3.28 -12.51
C HIS A 38 9.83 -1.85 -12.75
N GLN A 39 10.23 -1.18 -13.83
CA GLN A 39 9.76 0.19 -14.12
C GLN A 39 8.24 0.30 -14.37
N VAL A 40 7.60 -0.78 -14.82
CA VAL A 40 6.12 -0.83 -14.97
C VAL A 40 5.47 -0.80 -13.59
N TRP A 41 6.02 -1.56 -12.64
CA TRP A 41 5.54 -1.61 -11.26
C TRP A 41 5.83 -0.30 -10.55
N SER A 42 7.06 0.22 -10.63
CA SER A 42 7.44 1.50 -10.03
C SER A 42 6.52 2.65 -10.50
N LEU A 43 6.20 2.73 -11.81
CA LEU A 43 5.23 3.70 -12.32
C LEU A 43 3.83 3.48 -11.75
N LEU A 44 3.36 2.23 -11.70
CA LEU A 44 2.03 1.89 -11.22
C LEU A 44 1.89 2.18 -9.72
N GLU A 45 2.86 1.76 -8.94
CA GLU A 45 2.97 2.03 -7.50
C GLU A 45 2.97 3.54 -7.21
N TYR A 46 3.77 4.31 -7.97
CA TYR A 46 3.85 5.76 -7.80
C TYR A 46 2.52 6.45 -8.11
N LEU A 47 1.88 6.09 -9.25
CA LEU A 47 0.58 6.66 -9.62
C LEU A 47 -0.54 6.31 -8.63
N ILE A 48 -0.48 5.15 -7.98
CA ILE A 48 -1.45 4.74 -6.96
C ILE A 48 -1.15 5.42 -5.63
N ALA A 49 0.10 5.46 -5.19
CA ALA A 49 0.51 6.13 -3.95
C ALA A 49 0.13 7.63 -3.94
N TYR A 50 0.13 8.25 -5.11
CA TYR A 50 -0.25 9.65 -5.31
C TYR A 50 -1.53 9.82 -6.12
N ARG A 51 -2.47 8.88 -6.04
CA ARG A 51 -3.67 8.81 -6.90
C ARG A 51 -4.59 10.04 -6.85
N HIS A 52 -4.51 10.81 -5.79
CA HIS A 52 -5.27 12.07 -5.64
C HIS A 52 -4.57 13.29 -6.26
N LYS A 53 -3.54 13.07 -7.08
CA LYS A 53 -2.79 14.12 -7.77
C LYS A 53 -2.64 13.79 -9.25
N THR A 54 -2.58 14.84 -10.05
CA THR A 54 -2.09 14.76 -11.43
C THR A 54 -0.57 14.96 -11.42
N ILE A 55 0.18 14.06 -12.03
CA ILE A 55 1.64 14.03 -11.98
C ILE A 55 2.20 14.36 -13.36
N SER A 56 3.07 15.36 -13.44
CA SER A 56 3.63 15.78 -14.72
C SER A 56 4.56 14.74 -15.34
N ASN A 57 4.69 14.75 -16.67
CA ASN A 57 5.65 13.91 -17.37
C ASN A 57 7.08 14.07 -16.82
N GLU A 58 7.47 15.30 -16.50
CA GLU A 58 8.81 15.62 -15.99
C GLU A 58 9.07 15.01 -14.61
N GLU A 59 8.06 15.04 -13.75
CA GLU A 59 8.12 14.43 -12.43
C GLU A 59 8.25 12.90 -12.53
N LEU A 60 7.41 12.25 -13.35
CA LEU A 60 7.48 10.80 -13.57
C LEU A 60 8.83 10.38 -14.18
N ILE A 61 9.35 11.16 -15.14
CA ILE A 61 10.66 10.88 -15.73
C ILE A 61 11.75 10.93 -14.66
N ARG A 62 11.73 11.93 -13.80
CA ARG A 62 12.71 12.09 -12.71
C ARG A 62 12.64 10.95 -11.68
N VAL A 63 11.44 10.48 -11.39
CA VAL A 63 11.23 9.37 -10.44
C VAL A 63 11.69 8.05 -11.02
N LEU A 64 11.43 7.80 -12.31
CA LEU A 64 11.65 6.48 -12.92
C LEU A 64 13.04 6.30 -13.54
N TRP A 65 13.75 7.39 -13.83
CA TRP A 65 15.07 7.35 -14.45
C TRP A 65 16.03 8.35 -13.82
N SER A 66 17.27 7.93 -13.61
CA SER A 66 18.36 8.85 -13.35
C SER A 66 18.70 9.64 -14.61
N GLU A 67 19.39 10.80 -14.48
CA GLU A 67 19.60 11.76 -15.57
C GLU A 67 20.21 11.20 -16.87
N ASN A 68 20.77 9.97 -16.84
CA ASN A 68 21.50 9.37 -17.97
C ASN A 68 20.91 8.04 -18.48
N ASP A 69 19.77 7.58 -17.96
CA ASP A 69 19.28 6.21 -18.23
C ASP A 69 18.46 6.06 -19.52
N SER A 70 18.05 7.13 -20.17
CA SER A 70 17.24 7.06 -21.41
C SER A 70 17.50 8.24 -22.35
N GLU A 71 17.78 7.93 -23.61
CA GLU A 71 17.90 8.96 -24.67
C GLU A 71 16.54 9.60 -25.03
N GLN A 72 15.42 8.93 -24.76
CA GLN A 72 14.07 9.40 -25.07
C GLN A 72 13.07 9.08 -23.94
N PRO A 73 13.21 9.68 -22.76
CA PRO A 73 12.43 9.31 -21.58
C PRO A 73 10.92 9.51 -21.76
N ALA A 74 10.49 10.52 -22.52
CA ALA A 74 9.07 10.74 -22.79
C ALA A 74 8.42 9.61 -23.63
N ASN A 75 9.17 9.01 -24.55
CA ASN A 75 8.68 7.87 -25.31
C ASN A 75 8.70 6.59 -24.46
N ALA A 76 9.73 6.43 -23.63
CA ALA A 76 9.81 5.33 -22.66
C ALA A 76 8.62 5.37 -21.68
N LEU A 77 8.26 6.54 -21.14
CA LEU A 77 7.09 6.70 -20.26
C LEU A 77 5.77 6.30 -20.97
N LYS A 78 5.56 6.73 -22.21
CA LYS A 78 4.38 6.29 -22.99
C LYS A 78 4.32 4.78 -23.16
N ASN A 79 5.49 4.15 -23.38
CA ASN A 79 5.57 2.69 -23.49
C ASN A 79 5.27 1.99 -22.16
N LEU A 80 5.69 2.55 -21.03
CA LEU A 80 5.34 2.00 -19.72
C LEU A 80 3.82 2.08 -19.46
N VAL A 81 3.20 3.22 -19.74
CA VAL A 81 1.74 3.38 -19.64
C VAL A 81 1.00 2.39 -20.55
N TYR A 82 1.47 2.21 -21.79
CA TYR A 82 0.91 1.20 -22.69
C TYR A 82 1.03 -0.21 -22.11
N ARG A 83 2.18 -0.56 -21.53
CA ARG A 83 2.40 -1.89 -20.90
C ARG A 83 1.50 -2.10 -19.69
N ILE A 84 1.30 -1.07 -18.84
CA ILE A 84 0.34 -1.15 -17.72
C ILE A 84 -1.07 -1.44 -18.26
N ARG A 85 -1.54 -0.67 -19.24
CA ARG A 85 -2.85 -0.90 -19.85
C ARG A 85 -2.98 -2.29 -20.45
N THR A 86 -1.92 -2.80 -21.07
CA THR A 86 -1.87 -4.17 -21.61
C THR A 86 -1.91 -5.21 -20.50
N LEU A 87 -1.24 -4.97 -19.37
CA LEU A 87 -1.28 -5.85 -18.20
C LEU A 87 -2.72 -6.04 -17.69
N PHE A 88 -3.46 -4.94 -17.54
CA PHE A 88 -4.88 -5.00 -17.16
C PHE A 88 -5.75 -5.66 -18.25
N ALA A 89 -5.51 -5.36 -19.52
CA ALA A 89 -6.26 -5.95 -20.63
C ALA A 89 -6.06 -7.48 -20.74
N ASN A 90 -4.85 -7.96 -20.52
CA ASN A 90 -4.54 -9.40 -20.52
C ASN A 90 -5.23 -10.16 -19.38
N ASN A 91 -5.60 -9.46 -18.32
CA ASN A 91 -6.39 -9.98 -17.20
C ASN A 91 -7.90 -9.72 -17.38
N ASN A 92 -8.36 -9.42 -18.60
CA ASN A 92 -9.76 -9.18 -18.96
C ASN A 92 -10.44 -8.05 -18.17
N VAL A 93 -9.67 -7.04 -17.73
CA VAL A 93 -10.20 -5.89 -16.99
C VAL A 93 -10.87 -4.92 -17.97
N PRO A 94 -12.18 -4.64 -17.85
CA PRO A 94 -12.92 -3.86 -18.84
C PRO A 94 -12.44 -2.41 -19.00
N PHE A 95 -11.94 -1.81 -17.92
CA PHE A 95 -11.45 -0.44 -17.86
C PHE A 95 -9.93 -0.32 -18.09
N ALA A 96 -9.27 -1.37 -18.59
CA ALA A 96 -7.82 -1.42 -18.80
C ALA A 96 -7.25 -0.20 -19.55
N LYS A 97 -7.98 0.32 -20.55
CA LYS A 97 -7.57 1.51 -21.31
C LYS A 97 -7.62 2.80 -20.51
N ASN A 98 -8.48 2.84 -19.48
CA ASN A 98 -8.79 4.03 -18.69
C ASN A 98 -8.21 3.94 -17.26
N VAL A 99 -7.43 2.91 -16.93
CA VAL A 99 -6.82 2.75 -15.60
C VAL A 99 -5.87 3.90 -15.27
N ILE A 100 -5.18 4.42 -16.28
CA ILE A 100 -4.36 5.64 -16.19
C ILE A 100 -4.95 6.67 -17.13
N VAL A 101 -5.19 7.87 -16.63
CA VAL A 101 -5.67 9.04 -17.37
C VAL A 101 -4.47 9.88 -17.80
N TYR A 102 -4.53 10.48 -18.98
CA TYR A 102 -3.55 11.44 -19.49
C TYR A 102 -4.25 12.71 -19.94
N GLU A 103 -4.00 13.79 -19.24
CA GLU A 103 -4.59 15.10 -19.55
C GLU A 103 -3.57 16.23 -19.32
N HIS A 104 -3.52 17.17 -20.24
CA HIS A 104 -2.68 18.39 -20.15
C HIS A 104 -1.20 18.13 -19.81
N GLY A 105 -0.63 17.03 -20.32
CA GLY A 105 0.78 16.70 -20.05
C GLY A 105 1.02 15.98 -18.72
N CYS A 106 -0.04 15.60 -18.00
CA CYS A 106 0.02 14.90 -16.72
C CYS A 106 -0.63 13.52 -16.82
N TYR A 107 -0.13 12.60 -16.01
CA TYR A 107 -0.74 11.29 -15.78
C TYR A 107 -1.34 11.24 -14.38
N SER A 108 -2.38 10.43 -14.23
CA SER A 108 -2.97 10.10 -12.93
C SER A 108 -3.56 8.70 -12.96
N TRP A 109 -3.67 8.06 -11.80
CA TRP A 109 -4.59 6.95 -11.60
C TRP A 109 -6.01 7.46 -11.81
N ASN A 110 -6.88 6.64 -12.40
CA ASN A 110 -8.27 7.06 -12.64
C ASN A 110 -9.06 7.03 -11.32
N GLU A 111 -9.34 8.18 -10.75
CA GLU A 111 -10.13 8.34 -9.51
C GLU A 111 -11.59 7.89 -9.64
N GLY A 112 -12.11 7.78 -10.88
CA GLY A 112 -13.45 7.23 -11.14
C GLY A 112 -13.55 5.73 -10.92
N LEU A 113 -12.44 5.02 -10.68
CA LEU A 113 -12.43 3.61 -10.34
C LEU A 113 -12.71 3.42 -8.85
N ASN A 114 -13.69 2.57 -8.54
CA ASN A 114 -13.96 2.20 -7.15
C ASN A 114 -12.84 1.33 -6.61
N CYS A 115 -11.90 1.92 -5.88
CA CYS A 115 -10.76 1.21 -5.31
C CYS A 115 -10.51 1.60 -3.86
N THR A 116 -10.04 0.62 -3.08
CA THR A 116 -9.58 0.76 -1.70
C THR A 116 -8.08 0.48 -1.66
N VAL A 117 -7.30 1.35 -1.03
CA VAL A 117 -5.86 1.19 -0.80
C VAL A 117 -5.64 0.96 0.68
N ASP A 118 -4.99 -0.13 1.05
CA ASP A 118 -4.77 -0.52 2.45
C ASP A 118 -3.99 0.53 3.25
N ALA A 119 -3.00 1.19 2.64
CA ALA A 119 -2.24 2.25 3.28
C ALA A 119 -3.10 3.47 3.63
N GLU A 120 -4.01 3.89 2.75
CA GLU A 120 -4.94 4.99 3.00
C GLU A 120 -5.97 4.60 4.09
N GLU A 121 -6.47 3.38 4.02
CA GLU A 121 -7.43 2.88 5.00
C GLU A 121 -6.78 2.73 6.39
N PHE A 122 -5.54 2.27 6.46
CA PHE A 122 -4.75 2.23 7.69
C PHE A 122 -4.60 3.61 8.32
N GLU A 123 -4.22 4.63 7.52
CA GLU A 123 -4.08 6.00 7.98
C GLU A 123 -5.43 6.59 8.44
N ARG A 124 -6.51 6.33 7.71
CA ARG A 124 -7.87 6.74 8.06
C ARG A 124 -8.31 6.15 9.40
N LEU A 125 -8.13 4.84 9.58
CA LEU A 125 -8.49 4.13 10.82
C LEU A 125 -7.67 4.64 12.00
N TYR A 126 -6.36 4.85 11.83
CA TYR A 126 -5.54 5.44 12.89
C TYR A 126 -6.04 6.84 13.29
N GLY A 127 -6.35 7.68 12.30
CA GLY A 127 -6.91 9.02 12.53
C GLY A 127 -8.25 8.95 13.27
N GLU A 128 -9.13 8.04 12.88
CA GLU A 128 -10.43 7.83 13.54
C GLU A 128 -10.25 7.35 14.99
N ALA A 129 -9.41 6.34 15.24
CA ALA A 129 -9.15 5.82 16.58
C ALA A 129 -8.49 6.86 17.51
N SER A 130 -7.79 7.84 16.95
CA SER A 130 -7.18 8.94 17.70
C SER A 130 -8.20 9.97 18.19
N ASN A 131 -9.46 9.88 17.79
CA ASN A 131 -10.53 10.79 18.21
C ASN A 131 -10.90 10.53 19.68
N LYS A 132 -10.64 11.53 20.53
CA LYS A 132 -10.89 11.48 21.99
C LYS A 132 -12.39 11.45 22.37
N ASN A 133 -13.29 11.70 21.41
CA ASN A 133 -14.74 11.61 21.65
C ASN A 133 -15.26 10.17 21.59
N LEU A 134 -14.49 9.23 21.08
CA LEU A 134 -14.81 7.81 21.08
C LEU A 134 -14.51 7.19 22.45
N THR A 135 -15.27 6.18 22.80
CA THR A 135 -14.99 5.36 23.99
C THR A 135 -13.68 4.58 23.81
N GLU A 136 -13.05 4.18 24.91
CA GLU A 136 -11.83 3.35 24.86
C GLU A 136 -12.08 2.02 24.11
N GLU A 137 -13.29 1.49 24.17
CA GLU A 137 -13.67 0.26 23.46
C GLU A 137 -13.74 0.45 21.95
N GLU A 138 -14.38 1.52 21.50
CA GLU A 138 -14.45 1.87 20.09
C GLU A 138 -13.06 2.17 19.52
N ARG A 139 -12.24 2.93 20.24
CA ARG A 139 -10.86 3.21 19.85
C ARG A 139 -10.04 1.93 19.72
N LEU A 140 -10.10 1.03 20.70
CA LEU A 140 -9.37 -0.22 20.65
C LEU A 140 -9.80 -1.08 19.46
N ARG A 141 -11.10 -1.21 19.20
CA ARG A 141 -11.62 -1.97 18.04
C ARG A 141 -11.03 -1.42 16.73
N ILE A 142 -11.05 -0.09 16.55
CA ILE A 142 -10.55 0.55 15.33
C ILE A 142 -9.02 0.39 15.21
N TYR A 143 -8.26 0.52 16.30
CA TYR A 143 -6.82 0.26 16.27
C TYR A 143 -6.48 -1.17 15.90
N LEU A 144 -7.23 -2.16 16.41
CA LEU A 144 -7.01 -3.56 16.06
C LEU A 144 -7.32 -3.82 14.57
N GLU A 145 -8.38 -3.22 14.04
CA GLU A 145 -8.72 -3.25 12.62
C GLU A 145 -7.59 -2.63 11.76
N ALA A 146 -7.03 -1.50 12.18
CA ALA A 146 -5.88 -0.89 11.52
C ALA A 146 -4.65 -1.81 11.55
N LEU A 147 -4.32 -2.41 12.70
CA LEU A 147 -3.18 -3.32 12.82
C LEU A 147 -3.30 -4.57 11.91
N ASP A 148 -4.51 -5.04 11.64
CA ASP A 148 -4.73 -6.20 10.75
C ASP A 148 -4.50 -5.86 9.28
N LEU A 149 -4.54 -4.58 8.88
CA LEU A 149 -4.16 -4.14 7.53
C LEU A 149 -2.66 -4.12 7.32
N TYR A 150 -1.87 -3.90 8.38
CA TYR A 150 -0.42 -3.75 8.27
C TYR A 150 0.28 -5.11 8.25
N LYS A 151 0.62 -5.60 7.06
CA LYS A 151 1.27 -6.90 6.85
C LYS A 151 2.79 -6.80 6.75
N GLY A 152 3.34 -5.60 6.67
CA GLY A 152 4.76 -5.29 6.53
C GLY A 152 4.98 -3.87 6.04
N ASP A 153 6.23 -3.48 5.83
CA ASP A 153 6.58 -2.15 5.39
C ASP A 153 5.97 -1.78 4.04
N PHE A 154 5.66 -0.50 3.88
CA PHE A 154 5.09 0.07 2.67
C PHE A 154 5.98 -0.24 1.48
N LEU A 155 5.41 -0.90 0.44
CA LEU A 155 6.09 -1.31 -0.78
C LEU A 155 7.45 -1.99 -0.51
N SER A 156 7.45 -3.02 0.32
CA SER A 156 8.67 -3.70 0.79
C SER A 156 9.58 -4.20 -0.34
N SER A 157 9.03 -4.55 -1.50
CA SER A 157 9.78 -4.96 -2.69
C SER A 157 10.46 -3.79 -3.42
N SER A 158 9.97 -2.56 -3.21
CA SER A 158 10.44 -1.33 -3.86
C SER A 158 11.15 -0.39 -2.88
N HIS A 159 11.62 -0.90 -1.74
CA HIS A 159 12.22 -0.12 -0.64
C HIS A 159 13.50 0.64 -1.03
N PHE A 160 14.11 0.33 -2.15
CA PHE A 160 15.30 1.02 -2.70
C PHE A 160 14.94 2.27 -3.52
N GLU A 161 13.67 2.47 -3.85
CA GLU A 161 13.20 3.67 -4.54
C GLU A 161 13.20 4.88 -3.60
N GLU A 162 13.85 5.97 -4.00
CA GLU A 162 14.00 7.16 -3.14
C GLU A 162 12.66 7.73 -2.66
N TRP A 163 11.63 7.67 -3.49
CA TRP A 163 10.30 8.18 -3.16
C TRP A 163 9.53 7.25 -2.18
N VAL A 164 9.89 5.97 -2.10
CA VAL A 164 9.27 5.01 -1.17
C VAL A 164 9.76 5.21 0.26
N VAL A 165 11.05 5.54 0.44
CA VAL A 165 11.69 5.65 1.75
C VAL A 165 10.91 6.54 2.74
N PRO A 166 10.51 7.78 2.41
CA PRO A 166 9.79 8.62 3.36
C PRO A 166 8.40 8.08 3.70
N LEU A 167 7.69 7.47 2.74
CA LEU A 167 6.37 6.87 2.96
C LEU A 167 6.49 5.61 3.82
N SER A 168 7.47 4.74 3.53
CA SER A 168 7.73 3.55 4.34
C SER A 168 8.06 3.93 5.79
N THR A 169 8.93 4.92 5.99
CA THR A 169 9.25 5.44 7.34
C THR A 169 8.01 5.99 8.05
N TYR A 170 7.16 6.71 7.34
CA TYR A 170 5.92 7.26 7.88
C TYR A 170 4.96 6.17 8.35
N PHE A 171 4.65 5.19 7.48
CA PHE A 171 3.72 4.11 7.81
C PHE A 171 4.28 3.19 8.90
N HIS A 172 5.58 2.92 8.88
CA HIS A 172 6.26 2.18 9.95
C HIS A 172 6.10 2.87 11.32
N ALA A 173 6.40 4.16 11.38
CA ALA A 173 6.22 4.93 12.61
C ALA A 173 4.74 4.98 13.07
N LEU A 174 3.80 5.05 12.13
CA LEU A 174 2.37 5.05 12.42
C LEU A 174 1.92 3.69 12.97
N TYR A 175 2.43 2.58 12.41
CA TYR A 175 2.17 1.23 12.90
C TYR A 175 2.59 1.08 14.37
N PHE A 176 3.80 1.47 14.73
CA PHE A 176 4.26 1.34 16.12
C PHE A 176 3.52 2.25 17.08
N LYS A 177 3.04 3.41 16.64
CA LYS A 177 2.10 4.22 17.44
C LYS A 177 0.78 3.49 17.65
N CYS A 178 0.24 2.84 16.61
CA CYS A 178 -0.98 2.05 16.71
C CYS A 178 -0.81 0.87 17.69
N VAL A 179 0.32 0.16 17.64
CA VAL A 179 0.69 -0.88 18.61
C VAL A 179 0.70 -0.33 20.02
N GLN A 180 1.40 0.79 20.25
CA GLN A 180 1.51 1.40 21.57
C GLN A 180 0.13 1.78 22.15
N GLU A 181 -0.72 2.48 21.38
CA GLU A 181 -2.06 2.88 21.81
C GLU A 181 -2.95 1.68 22.11
N SER A 182 -2.91 0.65 21.27
CA SER A 182 -3.66 -0.60 21.49
C SER A 182 -3.23 -1.29 22.78
N CYS A 183 -1.93 -1.45 23.01
CA CYS A 183 -1.40 -2.10 24.21
C CYS A 183 -1.74 -1.33 25.48
N GLN A 184 -1.73 0.02 25.46
CA GLN A 184 -2.15 0.84 26.61
C GLN A 184 -3.64 0.63 26.96
N LEU A 185 -4.51 0.53 25.95
CA LEU A 185 -5.93 0.27 26.16
C LEU A 185 -6.18 -1.14 26.69
N LEU A 186 -5.47 -2.13 26.16
CA LEU A 186 -5.55 -3.53 26.63
C LEU A 186 -5.01 -3.69 28.05
N GLN A 187 -3.95 -3.01 28.41
CA GLN A 187 -3.37 -3.02 29.76
C GLN A 187 -4.36 -2.53 30.80
N LYS A 188 -5.13 -1.47 30.52
CA LYS A 188 -6.19 -0.98 31.40
C LYS A 188 -7.30 -2.02 31.64
N ARG A 189 -7.48 -2.95 30.67
CA ARG A 189 -8.47 -4.04 30.77
C ARG A 189 -7.90 -5.31 31.40
N GLY A 190 -6.58 -5.37 31.61
CA GLY A 190 -5.89 -6.58 32.07
C GLY A 190 -5.82 -7.69 31.03
N ASP A 191 -5.97 -7.36 29.74
CA ASP A 191 -5.89 -8.32 28.63
C ASP A 191 -4.44 -8.48 28.12
N TYR A 192 -3.63 -9.14 28.94
CA TYR A 192 -2.21 -9.38 28.66
C TYR A 192 -2.00 -10.37 27.51
N GLN A 193 -2.95 -11.30 27.26
CA GLN A 193 -2.85 -12.24 26.17
C GLN A 193 -2.92 -11.54 24.78
N SER A 194 -3.79 -10.56 24.63
CA SER A 194 -3.87 -9.75 23.42
C SER A 194 -2.64 -8.88 23.26
N ILE A 195 -2.09 -8.31 24.33
CA ILE A 195 -0.83 -7.54 24.31
C ILE A 195 0.32 -8.43 23.81
N GLU A 196 0.47 -9.64 24.35
CA GLU A 196 1.51 -10.58 23.92
C GLU A 196 1.40 -10.87 22.42
N THR A 197 0.20 -11.13 21.93
CA THR A 197 -0.05 -11.40 20.49
C THR A 197 0.36 -10.22 19.60
N ILE A 198 -0.01 -8.99 20.00
CA ILE A 198 0.33 -7.77 19.24
C ILE A 198 1.84 -7.54 19.29
N ALA A 199 2.47 -7.66 20.45
CA ALA A 199 3.91 -7.46 20.60
C ALA A 199 4.72 -8.48 19.78
N GLN A 200 4.30 -9.76 19.74
CA GLN A 200 4.94 -10.77 18.89
C GLN A 200 4.83 -10.43 17.41
N LYS A 201 3.66 -10.00 16.92
CA LYS A 201 3.49 -9.52 15.53
C LYS A 201 4.39 -8.32 15.25
N ALA A 202 4.48 -7.36 16.18
CA ALA A 202 5.31 -6.17 16.03
C ALA A 202 6.81 -6.51 15.93
N ILE A 203 7.30 -7.47 16.70
CA ILE A 203 8.69 -7.97 16.64
C ILE A 203 8.97 -8.68 15.29
N ILE A 204 7.98 -9.32 14.68
CA ILE A 204 8.13 -9.90 13.34
C ILE A 204 8.30 -8.81 12.28
N ILE A 205 7.61 -7.68 12.42
CA ILE A 205 7.72 -6.53 11.52
C ILE A 205 9.09 -5.86 11.68
N ASP A 206 9.48 -5.56 12.93
CA ASP A 206 10.81 -5.01 13.24
C ASP A 206 11.39 -5.65 14.49
N GLN A 207 12.38 -6.52 14.29
CA GLN A 207 13.06 -7.21 15.37
C GLN A 207 13.94 -6.29 16.25
N PHE A 208 14.22 -5.06 15.81
CA PHE A 208 15.02 -4.08 16.52
C PHE A 208 14.19 -3.04 17.28
N GLU A 209 12.85 -3.09 17.16
CA GLU A 209 11.98 -2.16 17.91
C GLU A 209 11.97 -2.51 19.41
N GLU A 210 12.74 -1.77 20.16
CA GLU A 210 12.96 -1.98 21.61
C GLU A 210 11.65 -1.97 22.41
N ARG A 211 10.72 -1.07 22.07
CA ARG A 211 9.44 -0.96 22.78
C ARG A 211 8.56 -2.19 22.63
N ALA A 212 8.60 -2.85 21.47
CA ALA A 212 7.86 -4.09 21.26
C ALA A 212 8.37 -5.22 22.16
N HIS A 213 9.70 -5.31 22.33
CA HIS A 213 10.31 -6.27 23.25
C HIS A 213 9.98 -6.00 24.71
N ILE A 214 10.04 -4.72 25.15
CA ILE A 214 9.64 -4.33 26.50
C ILE A 214 8.18 -4.68 26.75
N THR A 215 7.28 -4.32 25.82
CA THR A 215 5.85 -4.61 25.91
C THR A 215 5.58 -6.12 26.04
N LEU A 216 6.33 -6.96 25.30
CA LEU A 216 6.22 -8.39 25.40
C LEU A 216 6.66 -8.92 26.77
N ILE A 217 7.76 -8.42 27.30
CA ILE A 217 8.27 -8.82 28.64
C ILE A 217 7.29 -8.44 29.73
N ASP A 218 6.70 -7.24 29.67
CA ASP A 218 5.75 -6.73 30.68
C ASP A 218 4.41 -7.46 30.63
N ALA A 219 4.08 -8.13 29.52
CA ALA A 219 2.84 -8.89 29.35
C ALA A 219 2.96 -10.36 29.83
N MET A 220 4.18 -10.89 29.97
CA MET A 220 4.46 -12.26 30.43
C MET A 220 4.41 -12.37 31.95
#